data_ceeb5f2b5dc87b96faba029c6c332394
#
_entry.id   ceeb5f2b5dc87b96faba029c6c332394
#
_cell.length_a   1.000
_cell.length_b   1.000
_cell.length_c   1.000
_cell.angle_alpha   90.00
_cell.angle_beta   90.00
_cell.angle_gamma   90.00
#
_symmetry.space_group_name_H-M   'P 1'
#
loop_
_entity.id
_entity.type
_entity.pdbx_description
1 polymer ?
#
loop_
_entity_poly.entity_id
_entity_poly.type
_entity_poly.pdbx_seq_one_letter_code
_entity_poly.pdbx_strand_id
1 'polypeptide(L)'
;YVLGGERGAVKIDGFDFSNSPLEFTPEVLKDKTLIMSTTNGTKAINGCLQAKNLLIGAIINAAAVAREITSLGDDAVLVNAGTEGRFSMDDFIAAGYITHKILALQDAELTDIAKTSLYIYESNPDLLSFIRHARHYKRIEKLGLEKDVLYCCRKNIIDIVPVYKDGIIS
;
A
#
# COMPACT_ATOMS: atom_id res chain seq x y z
N TYR A 1 -11.48 1.40 -21.08
CA TYR A 1 -11.14 0.94 -19.73
C TYR A 1 -10.57 -0.47 -19.77
N VAL A 2 -9.92 -0.86 -18.68
CA VAL A 2 -9.45 -2.21 -18.42
C VAL A 2 -9.85 -2.64 -17.01
N LEU A 3 -10.03 -3.94 -16.79
CA LEU A 3 -10.42 -4.51 -15.51
C LEU A 3 -9.22 -5.19 -14.85
N GLY A 4 -8.90 -4.81 -13.62
CA GLY A 4 -7.86 -5.43 -12.82
C GLY A 4 -8.40 -5.86 -11.46
N GLY A 5 -7.94 -6.98 -10.94
CA GLY A 5 -8.37 -7.37 -9.61
C GLY A 5 -8.20 -8.83 -9.25
N GLU A 6 -8.43 -9.10 -7.94
CA GLU A 6 -8.25 -10.42 -7.36
C GLU A 6 -9.39 -10.80 -6.41
N ARG A 7 -9.55 -12.10 -6.23
CA ARG A 7 -10.23 -12.70 -5.09
C ARG A 7 -9.34 -13.79 -4.52
N GLY A 8 -8.91 -13.57 -3.26
CA GLY A 8 -7.98 -14.48 -2.63
C GLY A 8 -6.64 -14.59 -3.35
N ALA A 9 -6.07 -13.49 -3.83
CA ALA A 9 -4.84 -13.39 -4.61
C ALA A 9 -4.88 -14.09 -5.98
N VAL A 10 -6.06 -14.51 -6.46
CA VAL A 10 -6.24 -15.08 -7.81
C VAL A 10 -6.99 -14.07 -8.67
N LYS A 11 -6.57 -13.90 -9.92
CA LYS A 11 -7.26 -13.03 -10.88
C LYS A 11 -8.74 -13.37 -10.97
N ILE A 12 -9.59 -12.35 -10.99
CA ILE A 12 -11.04 -12.52 -11.17
C ILE A 12 -11.31 -13.01 -12.58
N ASP A 13 -12.18 -14.01 -12.69
CA ASP A 13 -12.57 -14.53 -14.02
C ASP A 13 -13.24 -13.43 -14.86
N GLY A 14 -12.84 -13.36 -16.14
CA GLY A 14 -13.28 -12.32 -17.07
C GLY A 14 -12.57 -10.96 -16.91
N PHE A 15 -11.64 -10.78 -15.97
CA PHE A 15 -10.83 -9.55 -15.86
C PHE A 15 -9.62 -9.63 -16.80
N ASP A 16 -9.16 -8.45 -17.28
CA ASP A 16 -7.98 -8.34 -18.13
C ASP A 16 -6.71 -8.68 -17.34
N PHE A 17 -6.60 -8.15 -16.10
CA PHE A 17 -5.42 -8.25 -15.25
C PHE A 17 -5.76 -8.77 -13.85
N SER A 18 -4.76 -9.34 -13.18
CA SER A 18 -4.79 -9.58 -11.74
C SER A 18 -4.59 -8.28 -10.96
N ASN A 19 -4.13 -8.32 -9.72
CA ASN A 19 -3.64 -7.15 -8.99
C ASN A 19 -2.11 -7.12 -8.88
N SER A 20 -1.42 -7.89 -9.70
CA SER A 20 0.04 -7.87 -9.76
C SER A 20 0.53 -6.49 -10.26
N PRO A 21 1.40 -5.79 -9.51
CA PRO A 21 1.95 -4.52 -9.96
C PRO A 21 2.81 -4.67 -11.23
N LEU A 22 3.28 -5.87 -11.53
CA LEU A 22 4.11 -6.15 -12.70
C LEU A 22 3.30 -6.24 -14.01
N GLU A 23 1.96 -6.39 -13.90
CA GLU A 23 1.06 -6.38 -15.06
C GLU A 23 0.69 -4.96 -15.52
N PHE A 24 0.82 -3.96 -14.63
CA PHE A 24 0.40 -2.58 -14.88
C PHE A 24 1.54 -1.73 -15.45
N THR A 25 1.86 -1.95 -16.71
CA THR A 25 2.91 -1.18 -17.39
C THR A 25 2.34 0.02 -18.16
N PRO A 26 3.17 1.05 -18.47
CA PRO A 26 2.73 2.19 -19.28
C PRO A 26 2.12 1.78 -20.62
N GLU A 27 2.64 0.75 -21.28
CA GLU A 27 2.17 0.27 -22.57
C GLU A 27 0.75 -0.29 -22.48
N VAL A 28 0.42 -0.88 -21.34
CA VAL A 28 -0.89 -1.50 -21.09
C VAL A 28 -1.93 -0.47 -20.64
N LEU A 29 -1.54 0.51 -19.81
CA LEU A 29 -2.47 1.42 -19.13
C LEU A 29 -2.57 2.81 -19.77
N LYS A 30 -1.64 3.20 -20.66
CA LYS A 30 -1.64 4.52 -21.26
C LYS A 30 -3.00 4.85 -21.88
N ASP A 31 -3.52 6.01 -21.53
CA ASP A 31 -4.81 6.55 -21.99
C ASP A 31 -6.03 5.66 -21.66
N LYS A 32 -5.92 4.82 -20.62
CA LYS A 32 -7.01 3.95 -20.17
C LYS A 32 -7.38 4.22 -18.73
N THR A 33 -8.64 4.00 -18.40
CA THR A 33 -9.13 3.93 -17.03
C THR A 33 -9.02 2.49 -16.53
N LEU A 34 -8.30 2.27 -15.43
CA LEU A 34 -8.25 1.00 -14.74
C LEU A 34 -9.38 0.93 -13.70
N ILE A 35 -10.25 -0.06 -13.83
CA ILE A 35 -11.28 -0.37 -12.83
C ILE A 35 -10.76 -1.53 -11.99
N MET A 36 -10.51 -1.28 -10.69
CA MET A 36 -9.95 -2.28 -9.79
C MET A 36 -10.96 -2.84 -8.80
N SER A 37 -10.85 -4.15 -8.55
CA SER A 37 -11.60 -4.82 -7.49
C SER A 37 -10.69 -5.76 -6.70
N THR A 38 -10.54 -5.51 -5.39
CA THR A 38 -9.66 -6.29 -4.51
C THR A 38 -10.38 -6.76 -3.25
N THR A 39 -9.81 -7.71 -2.55
CA THR A 39 -10.40 -8.26 -1.32
C THR A 39 -10.29 -7.31 -0.15
N ASN A 40 -9.19 -6.55 -0.02
CA ASN A 40 -8.88 -5.75 1.16
C ASN A 40 -8.76 -4.24 0.87
N GLY A 41 -7.92 -3.83 -0.07
CA GLY A 41 -7.60 -2.42 -0.32
C GLY A 41 -8.83 -1.57 -0.65
N THR A 42 -9.72 -2.05 -1.51
CA THR A 42 -10.96 -1.31 -1.87
C THR A 42 -11.91 -1.15 -0.67
N LYS A 43 -11.91 -2.08 0.29
CA LYS A 43 -12.67 -1.94 1.55
C LYS A 43 -12.07 -0.88 2.46
N ALA A 44 -10.74 -0.84 2.58
CA ALA A 44 -10.05 0.18 3.37
C ALA A 44 -10.33 1.58 2.82
N ILE A 45 -10.23 1.77 1.50
CA ILE A 45 -10.58 3.03 0.83
C ILE A 45 -12.02 3.44 1.15
N ASN A 46 -12.99 2.53 0.97
CA ASN A 46 -14.39 2.80 1.26
C ASN A 46 -14.65 3.13 2.75
N GLY A 47 -13.86 2.60 3.67
CA GLY A 47 -13.92 2.93 5.09
C GLY A 47 -13.39 4.32 5.44
N CYS A 48 -12.66 4.97 4.52
CA CYS A 48 -11.98 6.24 4.74
C CYS A 48 -12.58 7.42 3.94
N LEU A 49 -13.73 7.25 3.27
CA LEU A 49 -14.33 8.27 2.39
C LEU A 49 -14.71 9.58 3.09
N GLN A 50 -14.75 9.60 4.42
CA GLN A 50 -15.02 10.81 5.21
C GLN A 50 -13.75 11.63 5.50
N ALA A 51 -12.56 11.12 5.15
CA ALA A 51 -11.32 11.85 5.32
C ALA A 51 -11.28 13.09 4.41
N LYS A 52 -10.71 14.19 4.92
CA LYS A 52 -10.50 15.42 4.15
C LYS A 52 -9.62 15.17 2.92
N ASN A 53 -8.55 14.41 3.12
CA ASN A 53 -7.63 13.94 2.09
C ASN A 53 -7.45 12.43 2.22
N LEU A 54 -7.56 11.69 1.14
CA LEU A 54 -7.34 10.25 1.13
C LEU A 54 -6.24 9.91 0.12
N LEU A 55 -5.07 9.56 0.65
CA LEU A 55 -3.87 9.25 -0.10
C LEU A 55 -3.63 7.74 -0.14
N ILE A 56 -3.06 7.24 -1.23
CA ILE A 56 -2.68 5.83 -1.34
C ILE A 56 -1.17 5.69 -1.14
N GLY A 57 -0.79 5.08 -0.02
CA GLY A 57 0.59 4.86 0.38
C GLY A 57 1.02 3.41 0.29
N ALA A 58 2.27 3.20 -0.09
CA ALA A 58 2.95 1.91 -0.11
C ALA A 58 4.45 2.10 0.13
N ILE A 59 5.18 1.01 0.33
CA ILE A 59 6.65 1.04 0.47
C ILE A 59 7.31 1.71 -0.74
N ILE A 60 6.77 1.45 -1.94
CA ILE A 60 7.34 1.93 -3.20
C ILE A 60 7.24 3.45 -3.40
N ASN A 61 6.31 4.14 -2.72
CA ASN A 61 6.13 5.60 -2.79
C ASN A 61 6.16 6.29 -1.42
N ALA A 62 6.64 5.65 -0.37
CA ALA A 62 6.57 6.13 1.01
C ALA A 62 7.18 7.53 1.21
N ALA A 63 8.27 7.85 0.52
CA ALA A 63 8.89 9.18 0.62
C ALA A 63 8.01 10.27 -0.02
N ALA A 64 7.35 10.00 -1.15
CA ALA A 64 6.42 10.92 -1.78
C ALA A 64 5.20 11.16 -0.88
N VAL A 65 4.62 10.09 -0.34
CA VAL A 65 3.49 10.17 0.60
C VAL A 65 3.86 10.96 1.86
N ALA A 66 5.05 10.74 2.43
CA ALA A 66 5.52 11.48 3.60
C ALA A 66 5.64 12.99 3.30
N ARG A 67 6.19 13.38 2.14
CA ARG A 67 6.25 14.79 1.73
C ARG A 67 4.86 15.41 1.58
N GLU A 68 3.93 14.68 0.97
CA GLU A 68 2.56 15.17 0.81
C GLU A 68 1.86 15.36 2.16
N ILE A 69 1.96 14.38 3.07
CA ILE A 69 1.41 14.49 4.44
C ILE A 69 2.00 15.72 5.15
N THR A 70 3.32 15.89 5.09
CA THR A 70 4.01 17.03 5.70
C THR A 70 3.55 18.37 5.10
N SER A 71 3.35 18.41 3.79
CA SER A 71 2.87 19.61 3.06
C SER A 71 1.45 19.99 3.44
N LEU A 72 0.57 19.01 3.69
CA LEU A 72 -0.81 19.26 4.10
C LEU A 72 -0.91 19.86 5.51
N GLY A 73 0.02 19.54 6.41
CA GLY A 73 0.09 20.08 7.76
C GLY A 73 -1.08 19.67 8.68
N ASP A 74 -1.86 18.67 8.29
CA ASP A 74 -2.98 18.12 9.06
C ASP A 74 -2.53 16.87 9.84
N ASP A 75 -3.32 16.45 10.84
CA ASP A 75 -3.16 15.14 11.48
C ASP A 75 -3.35 14.01 10.46
N ALA A 76 -2.47 13.00 10.51
CA ALA A 76 -2.50 11.89 9.58
C ALA A 76 -2.80 10.56 10.27
N VAL A 77 -3.66 9.76 9.65
CA VAL A 77 -3.96 8.39 10.08
C VAL A 77 -3.51 7.41 8.99
N LEU A 78 -2.60 6.50 9.33
CA LEU A 78 -2.16 5.42 8.44
C LEU A 78 -3.06 4.20 8.62
N VAL A 79 -3.98 4.00 7.68
CA VAL A 79 -4.95 2.91 7.71
C VAL A 79 -4.40 1.69 6.99
N ASN A 80 -4.24 0.59 7.71
CA ASN A 80 -3.82 -0.69 7.15
C ASN A 80 -5.02 -1.41 6.51
N ALA A 81 -4.87 -1.89 5.28
CA ALA A 81 -5.94 -2.61 4.58
C ALA A 81 -6.26 -3.95 5.26
N GLY A 82 -5.27 -4.55 5.90
CA GLY A 82 -5.38 -5.84 6.55
C GLY A 82 -5.50 -7.01 5.58
N THR A 83 -5.67 -8.19 6.11
CA THR A 83 -5.92 -9.41 5.33
C THR A 83 -7.18 -10.08 5.84
N GLU A 84 -8.25 -10.08 5.03
CA GLU A 84 -9.55 -10.69 5.39
C GLU A 84 -10.13 -10.13 6.72
N GLY A 85 -10.00 -8.82 6.93
CA GLY A 85 -10.47 -8.13 8.15
C GLY A 85 -9.61 -8.37 9.39
N ARG A 86 -8.38 -8.89 9.22
CA ARG A 86 -7.43 -9.14 10.31
C ARG A 86 -6.18 -8.29 10.14
N PHE A 87 -5.45 -8.13 11.23
CA PHE A 87 -4.13 -7.49 11.24
C PHE A 87 -3.19 -8.14 10.22
N SER A 88 -2.42 -7.32 9.51
CA SER A 88 -1.44 -7.71 8.50
C SER A 88 -0.07 -7.14 8.85
N MET A 89 0.95 -7.99 8.95
CA MET A 89 2.31 -7.59 9.29
C MET A 89 2.94 -6.74 8.18
N ASP A 90 2.66 -7.05 6.94
CA ASP A 90 3.15 -6.36 5.75
C ASP A 90 2.60 -4.93 5.66
N ASP A 91 1.31 -4.72 5.91
CA ASP A 91 0.73 -3.38 5.99
C ASP A 91 1.32 -2.59 7.17
N PHE A 92 1.50 -3.24 8.32
CA PHE A 92 1.95 -2.58 9.53
C PHE A 92 3.40 -2.10 9.43
N ILE A 93 4.30 -2.90 8.85
CA ILE A 93 5.68 -2.46 8.62
C ILE A 93 5.75 -1.38 7.53
N ALA A 94 4.86 -1.41 6.53
CA ALA A 94 4.76 -0.34 5.53
C ALA A 94 4.33 0.99 6.18
N ALA A 95 3.36 0.96 7.10
CA ALA A 95 2.98 2.13 7.89
C ALA A 95 4.17 2.64 8.72
N GLY A 96 4.93 1.77 9.38
CA GLY A 96 6.16 2.12 10.10
C GLY A 96 7.19 2.79 9.21
N TYR A 97 7.37 2.32 7.98
CA TYR A 97 8.27 2.94 7.02
C TYR A 97 7.80 4.34 6.59
N ILE A 98 6.50 4.53 6.34
CA ILE A 98 5.95 5.87 6.03
C ILE A 98 6.14 6.80 7.23
N THR A 99 5.85 6.34 8.46
CA THR A 99 6.08 7.10 9.70
C THR A 99 7.54 7.51 9.85
N HIS A 100 8.48 6.60 9.60
CA HIS A 100 9.92 6.91 9.59
C HIS A 100 10.26 8.01 8.58
N LYS A 101 9.63 8.01 7.40
CA LYS A 101 9.84 9.06 6.39
C LYS A 101 9.25 10.40 6.78
N ILE A 102 8.11 10.43 7.48
CA ILE A 102 7.52 11.66 8.02
C ILE A 102 8.46 12.28 9.05
N LEU A 103 8.95 11.49 10.02
CA LEU A 103 9.85 11.97 11.07
C LEU A 103 11.22 12.44 10.55
N ALA A 104 11.63 11.98 9.38
CA ALA A 104 12.83 12.51 8.71
C ALA A 104 12.62 13.90 8.10
N LEU A 105 11.38 14.38 7.97
CA LEU A 105 11.04 15.68 7.40
C LEU A 105 10.61 16.70 8.47
N GLN A 106 9.92 16.23 9.51
CA GLN A 106 9.43 17.09 10.61
C GLN A 106 9.22 16.27 11.88
N ASP A 107 9.25 16.94 13.02
CA ASP A 107 8.80 16.36 14.28
C ASP A 107 7.29 16.10 14.24
N ALA A 108 6.86 14.99 14.81
CA ALA A 108 5.45 14.65 14.93
C ALA A 108 5.18 13.88 16.24
N GLU A 109 4.05 14.16 16.86
CA GLU A 109 3.57 13.38 17.99
C GLU A 109 2.94 12.08 17.47
N LEU A 110 3.41 10.95 17.97
CA LEU A 110 2.95 9.62 17.55
C LEU A 110 2.12 8.97 18.64
N THR A 111 1.01 8.35 18.25
CA THR A 111 0.29 7.40 19.11
C THR A 111 1.13 6.16 19.37
N ASP A 112 0.79 5.39 20.42
CA ASP A 112 1.54 4.17 20.76
C ASP A 112 1.55 3.14 19.61
N ILE A 113 0.46 3.02 18.86
CA ILE A 113 0.40 2.12 17.71
C ILE A 113 1.30 2.60 16.56
N ALA A 114 1.38 3.92 16.32
CA ALA A 114 2.28 4.49 15.33
C ALA A 114 3.76 4.30 15.76
N LYS A 115 4.09 4.53 17.04
CA LYS A 115 5.42 4.23 17.60
C LYS A 115 5.77 2.75 17.45
N THR A 116 4.82 1.86 17.72
CA THR A 116 5.04 0.42 17.59
C THR A 116 5.37 0.04 16.14
N SER A 117 4.63 0.57 15.16
CA SER A 117 4.91 0.31 13.74
C SER A 117 6.29 0.82 13.32
N LEU A 118 6.68 2.02 13.81
CA LEU A 118 8.00 2.59 13.59
C LEU A 118 9.12 1.70 14.15
N TYR A 119 9.00 1.27 15.42
CA TYR A 119 10.01 0.40 16.05
C TYR A 119 10.14 -0.95 15.34
N ILE A 120 9.02 -1.51 14.85
CA ILE A 120 9.07 -2.73 14.05
C ILE A 120 9.84 -2.48 12.76
N TYR A 121 9.60 -1.38 12.06
CA TYR A 121 10.35 -1.04 10.85
C TYR A 121 11.85 -0.82 11.14
N GLU A 122 12.19 -0.05 12.16
CA GLU A 122 13.59 0.25 12.52
C GLU A 122 14.36 -0.99 12.95
N SER A 123 13.70 -1.92 13.61
CA SER A 123 14.29 -3.21 14.02
C SER A 123 14.40 -4.22 12.87
N ASN A 124 13.72 -3.97 11.74
CA ASN A 124 13.68 -4.89 10.59
C ASN A 124 13.91 -4.13 9.26
N PRO A 125 15.13 -3.60 9.02
CA PRO A 125 15.43 -2.81 7.83
C PRO A 125 15.35 -3.61 6.52
N ASP A 126 15.50 -4.94 6.58
CA ASP A 126 15.22 -5.87 5.48
C ASP A 126 13.73 -6.25 5.48
N LEU A 127 12.96 -5.45 4.76
CA LEU A 127 11.51 -5.63 4.65
C LEU A 127 11.12 -6.98 4.07
N LEU A 128 11.88 -7.49 3.10
CA LEU A 128 11.58 -8.78 2.47
C LEU A 128 11.71 -9.92 3.48
N SER A 129 12.79 -9.96 4.24
CA SER A 129 12.98 -10.95 5.31
C SER A 129 11.86 -10.89 6.33
N PHE A 130 11.44 -9.69 6.74
CA PHE A 130 10.33 -9.53 7.68
C PHE A 130 9.00 -10.02 7.10
N ILE A 131 8.66 -9.60 5.88
CA ILE A 131 7.39 -9.91 5.23
C ILE A 131 7.24 -11.42 4.96
N ARG A 132 8.33 -12.15 4.75
CA ARG A 132 8.31 -13.62 4.63
C ARG A 132 7.73 -14.34 5.84
N HIS A 133 7.73 -13.73 7.01
CA HIS A 133 7.08 -14.26 8.22
C HIS A 133 5.56 -13.96 8.27
N ALA A 134 5.05 -13.08 7.41
CA ALA A 134 3.64 -12.75 7.39
C ALA A 134 2.79 -13.94 6.92
N ARG A 135 1.61 -14.07 7.53
CA ARG A 135 0.67 -15.14 7.16
C ARG A 135 0.28 -15.06 5.68
N HIS A 136 0.14 -13.85 5.15
CA HIS A 136 -0.23 -13.62 3.76
C HIS A 136 0.84 -14.10 2.79
N TYR A 137 2.13 -13.96 3.14
CA TYR A 137 3.25 -14.38 2.30
C TYR A 137 3.18 -15.86 1.90
N LYS A 138 2.79 -16.74 2.81
CA LYS A 138 2.64 -18.18 2.50
C LYS A 138 1.65 -18.46 1.38
N ARG A 139 0.64 -17.62 1.22
CA ARG A 139 -0.32 -17.72 0.12
C ARG A 139 0.28 -17.23 -1.19
N ILE A 140 0.99 -16.10 -1.14
CA ILE A 140 1.70 -15.53 -2.27
C ILE A 140 2.71 -16.53 -2.84
N GLU A 141 3.52 -17.14 -1.97
CA GLU A 141 4.51 -18.17 -2.32
C GLU A 141 3.84 -19.37 -3.02
N LYS A 142 2.73 -19.89 -2.48
CA LYS A 142 1.98 -21.00 -3.10
C LYS A 142 1.43 -20.68 -4.49
N LEU A 143 1.23 -19.42 -4.80
CA LEU A 143 0.73 -18.94 -6.09
C LEU A 143 1.86 -18.54 -7.05
N GLY A 144 3.13 -18.63 -6.65
CA GLY A 144 4.29 -18.26 -7.47
C GLY A 144 4.42 -16.75 -7.70
N LEU A 145 3.89 -15.92 -6.78
CA LEU A 145 3.85 -14.45 -6.89
C LEU A 145 4.97 -13.75 -6.10
N GLU A 146 6.09 -14.43 -5.79
CA GLU A 146 7.19 -13.86 -5.02
C GLU A 146 7.85 -12.67 -5.71
N LYS A 147 7.79 -12.60 -7.04
CA LYS A 147 8.29 -11.44 -7.81
C LYS A 147 7.52 -10.17 -7.50
N ASP A 148 6.23 -10.27 -7.23
CA ASP A 148 5.39 -9.14 -6.83
C ASP A 148 5.82 -8.61 -5.47
N VAL A 149 6.10 -9.51 -4.51
CA VAL A 149 6.61 -9.11 -3.19
C VAL A 149 7.96 -8.43 -3.30
N LEU A 150 8.88 -8.98 -4.11
CA LEU A 150 10.17 -8.36 -4.38
C LEU A 150 10.03 -6.94 -4.93
N TYR A 151 9.09 -6.73 -5.86
CA TYR A 151 8.79 -5.42 -6.40
C TYR A 151 8.20 -4.48 -5.33
N CYS A 152 7.20 -4.94 -4.57
CA CYS A 152 6.54 -4.14 -3.54
C CYS A 152 7.46 -3.77 -2.36
N CYS A 153 8.50 -4.54 -2.08
CA CYS A 153 9.50 -4.24 -1.05
C CYS A 153 10.56 -3.21 -1.49
N ARG A 154 10.58 -2.79 -2.76
CA ARG A 154 11.52 -1.78 -3.24
C ARG A 154 11.16 -0.40 -2.70
N LYS A 155 12.09 0.21 -1.96
CA LYS A 155 11.85 1.48 -1.27
C LYS A 155 11.90 2.67 -2.23
N ASN A 156 10.84 3.49 -2.28
CA ASN A 156 10.79 4.80 -2.95
C ASN A 156 11.20 4.77 -4.43
N ILE A 157 10.70 3.80 -5.18
CA ILE A 157 10.95 3.70 -6.62
C ILE A 157 9.95 4.48 -7.47
N ILE A 158 8.89 4.99 -6.85
CA ILE A 158 7.83 5.78 -7.48
C ILE A 158 7.68 7.10 -6.70
N ASP A 159 7.68 8.22 -7.42
CA ASP A 159 7.53 9.57 -6.85
C ASP A 159 6.15 10.16 -7.16
N ILE A 160 5.10 9.34 -6.98
CA ILE A 160 3.70 9.71 -7.20
C ILE A 160 2.91 9.40 -5.93
N VAL A 161 1.97 10.28 -5.58
CA VAL A 161 0.99 10.07 -4.52
C VAL A 161 -0.39 9.99 -5.15
N PRO A 162 -0.95 8.79 -5.34
CA PRO A 162 -2.32 8.66 -5.83
C PRO A 162 -3.30 9.19 -4.79
N VAL A 163 -4.24 10.05 -5.22
CA VAL A 163 -5.23 10.69 -4.37
C VAL A 163 -6.62 10.22 -4.76
N TYR A 164 -7.41 9.79 -3.79
CA TYR A 164 -8.82 9.49 -4.02
C TYR A 164 -9.65 10.78 -3.98
N LYS A 165 -10.42 11.02 -5.02
CA LYS A 165 -11.38 12.11 -5.10
C LYS A 165 -12.58 11.69 -5.94
N ASP A 166 -13.78 11.87 -5.41
CA ASP A 166 -15.06 11.68 -6.13
C ASP A 166 -15.17 10.32 -6.86
N GLY A 167 -14.71 9.24 -6.24
CA GLY A 167 -14.78 7.89 -6.81
C GLY A 167 -13.60 7.49 -7.69
N ILE A 168 -12.63 8.39 -7.90
CA ILE A 168 -11.48 8.18 -8.76
C ILE A 168 -10.19 8.32 -7.95
N ILE A 169 -9.20 7.49 -8.27
CA ILE A 169 -7.81 7.61 -7.81
C ILE A 169 -6.98 8.10 -9.00
N SER A 170 -6.32 9.22 -8.83
CA SER A 170 -5.47 9.84 -9.87
C SER A 170 -4.15 10.33 -9.30
#